data_9b8a35cd120d4aebca56ddd0d582cc3d
#
_entry.id   9b8a35cd120d4aebca56ddd0d582cc3d
#
_cell.length_a   1.000
_cell.length_b   1.000
_cell.length_c   1.000
_cell.angle_alpha   90.00
_cell.angle_beta   90.00
_cell.angle_gamma   90.00
#
_symmetry.space_group_name_H-M   'P 1'
#
loop_
_entity.id
_entity.type
_entity.pdbx_description
1 polymer ?
#
loop_
_entity_poly.entity_id
_entity_poly.type
_entity_poly.pdbx_seq_one_letter_code
_entity_poly.pdbx_strand_id
1 'polypeptide(L)'
;MSVVTLAILVVGCNQPNPEAARVQAKYDEKTGKLSQLTVDAKKDGKPDIYSYMDGTKFIRIEIDKDEDGKIDRWEYYTPAQKLEKVGVSRSNDGKPDAWAYSTAEGVLSRIEVATHHDGKVNRFEYYEKGSLARVEEDTDGDGKIDKWETWENNAIASVSFDLKHTGKPDTTIDYRKK
;
A
#
# COMPACT_ATOMS: atom_id res chain seq x y z
N MET A 1 0.09 -32.89 71.13
CA MET A 1 -0.22 -33.16 69.71
C MET A 1 -0.40 -31.81 68.99
N SER A 2 0.64 -31.34 68.32
CA SER A 2 0.61 -30.08 67.57
C SER A 2 0.40 -30.39 66.09
N VAL A 3 -0.73 -29.87 65.58
CA VAL A 3 -1.04 -29.95 64.13
C VAL A 3 -0.36 -28.77 63.42
N VAL A 4 0.62 -29.09 62.61
CA VAL A 4 1.27 -28.11 61.72
C VAL A 4 0.46 -28.04 60.44
N THR A 5 -0.25 -26.91 60.20
CA THR A 5 -0.98 -26.65 58.99
C THR A 5 0.00 -26.07 57.94
N LEU A 6 0.32 -26.85 56.94
CA LEU A 6 1.15 -26.42 55.81
C LEU A 6 0.28 -25.61 54.82
N ALA A 7 0.48 -24.30 54.80
CA ALA A 7 -0.13 -23.41 53.80
C ALA A 7 0.64 -23.50 52.48
N ILE A 8 0.06 -24.12 51.47
CA ILE A 8 0.58 -24.12 50.11
C ILE A 8 0.24 -22.78 49.46
N LEU A 9 1.19 -21.87 49.36
CA LEU A 9 1.14 -20.66 48.54
C LEU A 9 1.25 -21.09 47.06
N VAL A 10 0.15 -21.15 46.36
CA VAL A 10 0.13 -21.24 44.90
C VAL A 10 0.45 -19.84 44.37
N VAL A 11 1.75 -19.58 44.11
CA VAL A 11 2.21 -18.43 43.34
C VAL A 11 1.86 -18.76 41.89
N GLY A 12 0.69 -18.30 41.40
CA GLY A 12 0.39 -18.28 39.97
C GLY A 12 1.37 -17.33 39.28
N CYS A 13 2.41 -17.86 38.67
CA CYS A 13 3.25 -17.12 37.73
C CYS A 13 2.36 -16.79 36.51
N ASN A 14 1.79 -15.59 36.52
CA ASN A 14 1.24 -14.97 35.35
C ASN A 14 2.45 -14.51 34.51
N GLN A 15 3.08 -15.43 33.77
CA GLN A 15 4.08 -15.08 32.78
C GLN A 15 3.35 -14.31 31.68
N PRO A 16 3.72 -13.05 31.39
CA PRO A 16 3.14 -12.34 30.27
C PRO A 16 3.37 -13.15 29.00
N ASN A 17 2.30 -13.38 28.24
CA ASN A 17 2.40 -14.08 26.97
C ASN A 17 3.37 -13.30 26.05
N PRO A 18 4.55 -13.87 25.70
CA PRO A 18 5.52 -13.16 24.88
C PRO A 18 4.99 -12.76 23.49
N GLU A 19 3.97 -13.41 23.01
CA GLU A 19 3.24 -13.04 21.76
C GLU A 19 2.40 -11.77 21.97
N ALA A 20 1.80 -11.58 23.16
CA ALA A 20 1.00 -10.39 23.48
C ALA A 20 1.89 -9.13 23.60
N ALA A 21 3.15 -9.26 23.99
CA ALA A 21 4.09 -8.14 24.08
C ALA A 21 4.46 -7.56 22.69
N ARG A 22 4.21 -8.30 21.62
CA ARG A 22 4.51 -7.92 20.24
C ARG A 22 3.40 -7.11 19.56
N VAL A 23 2.22 -7.11 20.16
CA VAL A 23 1.07 -6.35 19.67
C VAL A 23 0.71 -5.31 20.71
N GLN A 24 0.71 -4.04 20.31
CA GLN A 24 0.30 -2.93 21.16
C GLN A 24 -0.97 -2.30 20.59
N ALA A 25 -1.93 -2.02 21.46
CA ALA A 25 -3.19 -1.40 21.10
C ALA A 25 -3.28 0.00 21.70
N LYS A 26 -3.70 0.97 20.88
CA LYS A 26 -4.03 2.33 21.30
C LYS A 26 -5.50 2.60 21.07
N TYR A 27 -6.15 3.19 22.07
CA TYR A 27 -7.57 3.53 22.02
C TYR A 27 -7.74 5.05 21.96
N ASP A 28 -8.76 5.49 21.25
CA ASP A 28 -9.17 6.89 21.22
C ASP A 28 -9.77 7.28 22.58
N GLU A 29 -9.24 8.31 23.21
CA GLU A 29 -9.61 8.71 24.58
C GLU A 29 -11.05 9.20 24.71
N LYS A 30 -11.64 9.73 23.64
CA LYS A 30 -13.00 10.29 23.67
C LYS A 30 -14.07 9.23 23.40
N THR A 31 -13.78 8.30 22.51
CA THR A 31 -14.76 7.32 22.04
C THR A 31 -14.55 5.92 22.64
N GLY A 32 -13.37 5.65 23.21
CA GLY A 32 -12.97 4.31 23.68
C GLY A 32 -12.74 3.30 22.57
N LYS A 33 -12.83 3.71 21.30
CA LYS A 33 -12.60 2.81 20.16
C LYS A 33 -11.12 2.53 19.98
N LEU A 34 -10.79 1.33 19.48
CA LEU A 34 -9.45 1.02 19.00
C LEU A 34 -9.10 1.95 17.82
N SER A 35 -8.01 2.70 17.97
CA SER A 35 -7.53 3.69 16.99
C SER A 35 -6.27 3.24 16.26
N GLN A 36 -5.43 2.40 16.90
CA GLN A 36 -4.22 1.88 16.30
C GLN A 36 -3.83 0.53 16.90
N LEU A 37 -3.32 -0.36 16.06
CA LEU A 37 -2.53 -1.52 16.46
C LEU A 37 -1.12 -1.37 15.86
N THR A 38 -0.10 -1.68 16.66
CA THR A 38 1.26 -1.86 16.17
C THR A 38 1.71 -3.28 16.40
N VAL A 39 2.47 -3.84 15.47
CA VAL A 39 2.98 -5.22 15.55
C VAL A 39 4.47 -5.19 15.28
N ASP A 40 5.23 -5.79 16.21
CA ASP A 40 6.63 -6.16 16.04
C ASP A 40 6.66 -7.60 15.48
N ALA A 41 6.66 -7.74 14.15
CA ALA A 41 6.59 -9.03 13.48
C ALA A 41 7.92 -9.79 13.57
N LYS A 42 9.04 -9.07 13.59
CA LYS A 42 10.39 -9.64 13.56
C LYS A 42 11.03 -9.82 14.94
N LYS A 43 10.40 -9.32 16.00
CA LYS A 43 10.80 -9.51 17.41
C LYS A 43 12.11 -8.80 17.78
N ASP A 44 12.36 -7.65 17.18
CA ASP A 44 13.55 -6.82 17.49
C ASP A 44 13.23 -5.69 18.48
N GLY A 45 11.98 -5.56 18.91
CA GLY A 45 11.51 -4.54 19.85
C GLY A 45 11.01 -3.27 19.18
N LYS A 46 10.95 -3.23 17.83
CA LYS A 46 10.40 -2.13 17.05
C LYS A 46 9.17 -2.59 16.27
N PRO A 47 8.11 -1.80 16.22
CA PRO A 47 6.97 -2.12 15.36
C PRO A 47 7.33 -2.02 13.87
N ASP A 48 6.96 -3.05 13.09
CA ASP A 48 7.09 -3.08 11.64
C ASP A 48 5.78 -2.75 10.94
N ILE A 49 4.65 -2.94 11.64
CA ILE A 49 3.30 -2.76 11.09
C ILE A 49 2.52 -1.82 11.97
N TYR A 50 1.90 -0.81 11.34
CA TYR A 50 1.04 0.18 11.99
C TYR A 50 -0.34 0.13 11.34
N SER A 51 -1.33 -0.40 12.04
CA SER A 51 -2.72 -0.47 11.58
C SER A 51 -3.54 0.65 12.22
N TYR A 52 -4.02 1.59 11.43
CA TYR A 52 -4.92 2.67 11.85
C TYR A 52 -6.37 2.20 11.72
N MET A 53 -7.16 2.41 12.76
CA MET A 53 -8.47 1.77 12.91
C MET A 53 -9.57 2.74 13.36
N ASP A 54 -10.82 2.40 13.03
CA ASP A 54 -12.02 2.91 13.67
C ASP A 54 -12.76 1.71 14.33
N GLY A 55 -12.43 1.45 15.58
CA GLY A 55 -12.90 0.27 16.29
C GLY A 55 -12.34 -1.02 15.65
N THR A 56 -13.22 -1.83 15.06
CA THR A 56 -12.82 -3.10 14.40
C THR A 56 -12.50 -2.94 12.91
N LYS A 57 -12.59 -1.71 12.37
CA LYS A 57 -12.40 -1.46 10.93
C LYS A 57 -11.03 -0.89 10.66
N PHE A 58 -10.34 -1.46 9.68
CA PHE A 58 -9.12 -0.87 9.14
C PHE A 58 -9.44 0.36 8.31
N ILE A 59 -8.68 1.44 8.54
CA ILE A 59 -8.65 2.64 7.70
C ILE A 59 -7.42 2.57 6.79
N ARG A 60 -6.25 2.29 7.40
CA ARG A 60 -4.97 2.24 6.72
C ARG A 60 -4.01 1.32 7.47
N ILE A 61 -3.15 0.62 6.73
CA ILE A 61 -2.01 -0.13 7.27
C ILE A 61 -0.74 0.44 6.64
N GLU A 62 0.28 0.65 7.47
CA GLU A 62 1.62 1.05 7.08
C GLU A 62 2.60 -0.04 7.48
N ILE A 63 3.53 -0.38 6.58
CA ILE A 63 4.46 -1.49 6.76
C ILE A 63 5.87 -0.99 6.43
N ASP A 64 6.77 -1.11 7.40
CA ASP A 64 8.23 -1.04 7.25
C ASP A 64 8.72 -2.47 7.01
N LYS A 65 9.03 -2.81 5.78
CA LYS A 65 9.32 -4.19 5.37
C LYS A 65 10.77 -4.58 5.62
N ASP A 66 11.69 -3.63 5.43
CA ASP A 66 13.13 -3.84 5.51
C ASP A 66 13.77 -3.35 6.81
N GLU A 67 12.97 -2.73 7.73
CA GLU A 67 13.34 -2.26 9.07
C GLU A 67 14.33 -1.10 9.07
N ASP A 68 14.35 -0.31 8.03
CA ASP A 68 15.19 0.89 7.99
C ASP A 68 14.57 2.08 8.76
N GLY A 69 13.38 1.90 9.31
CA GLY A 69 12.60 2.90 10.04
C GLY A 69 11.74 3.79 9.15
N LYS A 70 11.64 3.46 7.86
CA LYS A 70 10.77 4.14 6.91
C LYS A 70 9.68 3.20 6.42
N ILE A 71 8.55 3.76 6.06
CA ILE A 71 7.44 2.95 5.55
C ILE A 71 7.67 2.66 4.07
N ASP A 72 7.57 1.37 3.70
CA ASP A 72 7.69 0.88 2.33
C ASP A 72 6.37 0.71 1.63
N ARG A 73 5.29 0.46 2.42
CA ARG A 73 3.99 0.10 1.89
C ARG A 73 2.87 0.71 2.70
N TRP A 74 1.86 1.24 2.00
CA TRP A 74 0.61 1.77 2.54
C TRP A 74 -0.57 1.04 1.93
N GLU A 75 -1.48 0.56 2.75
CA GLU A 75 -2.72 -0.06 2.31
C GLU A 75 -3.91 0.74 2.84
N TYR A 76 -4.85 1.09 1.99
CA TYR A 76 -6.05 1.84 2.34
C TYR A 76 -7.29 0.98 2.12
N TYR A 77 -8.21 1.07 3.05
CA TYR A 77 -9.42 0.25 3.07
C TYR A 77 -10.68 1.08 2.99
N THR A 78 -11.65 0.62 2.20
CA THR A 78 -12.99 1.20 2.15
C THR A 78 -13.73 0.95 3.47
N PRO A 79 -14.85 1.69 3.75
CA PRO A 79 -15.73 1.37 4.89
C PRO A 79 -16.28 -0.06 4.89
N ALA A 80 -16.37 -0.69 3.71
CA ALA A 80 -16.75 -2.10 3.53
C ALA A 80 -15.59 -3.09 3.73
N GLN A 81 -14.43 -2.61 4.21
CA GLN A 81 -13.22 -3.40 4.49
C GLN A 81 -12.64 -4.10 3.24
N LYS A 82 -12.80 -3.48 2.09
CA LYS A 82 -12.11 -3.90 0.85
C LYS A 82 -10.88 -3.04 0.63
N LEU A 83 -9.81 -3.63 0.13
CA LEU A 83 -8.60 -2.91 -0.25
C LEU A 83 -8.93 -1.96 -1.41
N GLU A 84 -8.75 -0.66 -1.18
CA GLU A 84 -9.03 0.40 -2.15
C GLU A 84 -7.80 0.74 -2.98
N LYS A 85 -6.68 0.97 -2.29
CA LYS A 85 -5.41 1.28 -2.94
C LYS A 85 -4.21 0.86 -2.10
N VAL A 86 -3.10 0.63 -2.77
CA VAL A 86 -1.80 0.32 -2.19
C VAL A 86 -0.78 1.33 -2.72
N GLY A 87 -0.05 1.97 -1.81
CA GLY A 87 1.15 2.75 -2.12
C GLY A 87 2.41 1.93 -1.82
N VAL A 88 3.46 2.13 -2.59
CA VAL A 88 4.79 1.56 -2.32
C VAL A 88 5.87 2.60 -2.51
N SER A 89 6.92 2.55 -1.67
CA SER A 89 8.15 3.31 -1.81
C SER A 89 9.16 2.44 -2.58
N ARG A 90 9.31 2.68 -3.87
CA ARG A 90 10.27 1.95 -4.72
C ARG A 90 11.69 2.48 -4.55
N SER A 91 11.80 3.75 -4.18
CA SER A 91 13.06 4.45 -3.90
C SER A 91 13.55 4.27 -2.46
N ASN A 92 12.77 3.61 -1.61
CA ASN A 92 13.06 3.37 -0.18
C ASN A 92 13.36 4.68 0.60
N ASP A 93 12.63 5.75 0.28
CA ASP A 93 12.78 7.05 0.95
C ASP A 93 11.68 7.31 2.00
N GLY A 94 10.76 6.35 2.19
CA GLY A 94 9.62 6.47 3.10
C GLY A 94 8.45 7.26 2.53
N LYS A 95 8.42 7.49 1.21
CA LYS A 95 7.33 8.13 0.50
C LYS A 95 6.84 7.25 -0.65
N PRO A 96 5.52 7.16 -0.88
CA PRO A 96 5.00 6.37 -1.98
C PRO A 96 5.31 7.04 -3.32
N ASP A 97 5.97 6.30 -4.21
CA ASP A 97 6.27 6.68 -5.59
C ASP A 97 5.54 5.84 -6.63
N ALA A 98 4.74 4.87 -6.18
CA ALA A 98 3.79 4.14 -7.01
C ALA A 98 2.53 3.80 -6.22
N TRP A 99 1.37 3.81 -6.91
CA TRP A 99 0.07 3.52 -6.36
C TRP A 99 -0.68 2.53 -7.25
N ALA A 100 -1.25 1.49 -6.66
CA ALA A 100 -2.17 0.56 -7.32
C ALA A 100 -3.57 0.73 -6.75
N TYR A 101 -4.57 0.87 -7.61
CA TYR A 101 -5.98 1.09 -7.27
C TYR A 101 -6.81 -0.13 -7.67
N SER A 102 -7.74 -0.52 -6.81
CA SER A 102 -8.66 -1.62 -7.05
C SER A 102 -10.08 -1.12 -7.29
N THR A 103 -10.87 -1.87 -8.06
CA THR A 103 -12.32 -1.68 -8.16
C THR A 103 -13.01 -2.11 -6.86
N ALA A 104 -14.33 -1.85 -6.76
CA ALA A 104 -15.14 -2.32 -5.65
C ALA A 104 -15.17 -3.85 -5.51
N GLU A 105 -14.89 -4.59 -6.58
CA GLU A 105 -14.77 -6.05 -6.62
C GLU A 105 -13.37 -6.55 -6.23
N GLY A 106 -12.40 -5.63 -6.00
CA GLY A 106 -11.02 -5.97 -5.64
C GLY A 106 -10.12 -6.30 -6.84
N VAL A 107 -10.54 -5.94 -8.05
CA VAL A 107 -9.74 -6.14 -9.27
C VAL A 107 -8.87 -4.91 -9.51
N LEU A 108 -7.61 -5.10 -9.88
CA LEU A 108 -6.71 -4.00 -10.27
C LEU A 108 -7.33 -3.20 -11.43
N SER A 109 -7.43 -1.88 -11.24
CA SER A 109 -8.01 -0.97 -12.22
C SER A 109 -7.00 0.04 -12.78
N ARG A 110 -6.07 0.50 -11.95
CA ARG A 110 -5.09 1.52 -12.33
C ARG A 110 -3.82 1.41 -11.50
N ILE A 111 -2.67 1.69 -12.13
CA ILE A 111 -1.40 1.96 -11.46
C ILE A 111 -0.94 3.37 -11.83
N GLU A 112 -0.44 4.10 -10.86
CA GLU A 112 0.19 5.41 -11.00
C GLU A 112 1.64 5.30 -10.55
N VAL A 113 2.57 5.88 -11.30
CA VAL A 113 4.02 5.78 -11.00
C VAL A 113 4.69 7.13 -11.18
N ALA A 114 5.54 7.51 -10.23
CA ALA A 114 6.52 8.59 -10.36
C ALA A 114 7.81 8.00 -10.95
N THR A 115 7.97 8.02 -12.27
CA THR A 115 9.13 7.37 -12.93
C THR A 115 10.40 8.20 -12.82
N HIS A 116 10.29 9.51 -12.59
CA HIS A 116 11.42 10.43 -12.46
C HIS A 116 11.97 10.55 -11.03
N HIS A 117 11.43 9.78 -10.07
CA HIS A 117 11.83 9.79 -8.65
C HIS A 117 11.74 11.16 -7.96
N ASP A 118 10.92 12.05 -8.49
CA ASP A 118 10.66 13.39 -7.93
C ASP A 118 9.38 13.44 -7.06
N GLY A 119 8.73 12.29 -6.89
CA GLY A 119 7.48 12.12 -6.15
C GLY A 119 6.24 12.56 -6.92
N LYS A 120 6.37 13.03 -8.17
CA LYS A 120 5.25 13.38 -9.02
C LYS A 120 4.88 12.22 -9.92
N VAL A 121 3.61 11.84 -9.89
CA VAL A 121 3.07 10.83 -10.80
C VAL A 121 3.10 11.40 -12.22
N ASN A 122 3.75 10.66 -13.11
CA ASN A 122 3.89 11.02 -14.51
C ASN A 122 3.56 9.86 -15.46
N ARG A 123 3.26 8.66 -14.93
CA ARG A 123 2.85 7.49 -15.70
C ARG A 123 1.60 6.87 -15.08
N PHE A 124 0.59 6.59 -15.94
CA PHE A 124 -0.70 6.02 -15.58
C PHE A 124 -0.95 4.77 -16.42
N GLU A 125 -1.17 3.64 -15.75
CA GLU A 125 -1.49 2.36 -16.38
C GLU A 125 -2.93 1.98 -16.05
N TYR A 126 -3.74 1.69 -17.05
CA TYR A 126 -5.15 1.36 -16.90
C TYR A 126 -5.39 -0.10 -17.27
N TYR A 127 -6.08 -0.80 -16.40
CA TYR A 127 -6.35 -2.22 -16.49
C TYR A 127 -7.84 -2.48 -16.73
N GLU A 128 -8.15 -3.35 -17.68
CA GLU A 128 -9.49 -3.84 -17.96
C GLU A 128 -9.50 -5.36 -17.85
N LYS A 129 -10.44 -5.89 -17.05
CA LYS A 129 -10.58 -7.34 -16.80
C LYS A 129 -9.25 -8.03 -16.39
N GLY A 130 -8.40 -7.30 -15.64
CA GLY A 130 -7.11 -7.81 -15.15
C GLY A 130 -5.96 -7.74 -16.16
N SER A 131 -6.17 -7.21 -17.37
CA SER A 131 -5.13 -7.01 -18.38
C SER A 131 -4.85 -5.53 -18.58
N LEU A 132 -3.58 -5.17 -18.84
CA LEU A 132 -3.20 -3.82 -19.20
C LEU A 132 -3.87 -3.46 -20.53
N ALA A 133 -4.61 -2.35 -20.56
CA ALA A 133 -5.33 -1.87 -21.73
C ALA A 133 -4.70 -0.60 -22.30
N ARG A 134 -4.23 0.30 -21.45
CA ARG A 134 -3.73 1.61 -21.87
C ARG A 134 -2.68 2.13 -20.88
N VAL A 135 -1.69 2.86 -21.42
CA VAL A 135 -0.72 3.64 -20.66
C VAL A 135 -0.75 5.08 -21.15
N GLU A 136 -0.63 6.02 -20.22
CA GLU A 136 -0.45 7.45 -20.47
C GLU A 136 0.80 7.89 -19.70
N GLU A 137 1.67 8.68 -20.32
CA GLU A 137 2.92 9.09 -19.69
C GLU A 137 3.29 10.52 -20.11
N ASP A 138 3.69 11.33 -19.14
CA ASP A 138 4.39 12.58 -19.29
C ASP A 138 5.89 12.25 -19.26
N THR A 139 6.53 12.21 -20.42
CA THR A 139 7.91 11.71 -20.52
C THR A 139 8.95 12.81 -20.28
N ASP A 140 8.59 14.08 -20.47
CA ASP A 140 9.49 15.23 -20.31
C ASP A 140 9.28 15.99 -18.99
N GLY A 141 8.21 15.68 -18.21
CA GLY A 141 7.95 16.24 -16.90
C GLY A 141 7.32 17.64 -16.92
N ASP A 142 6.73 18.05 -18.04
CA ASP A 142 6.07 19.37 -18.17
C ASP A 142 4.67 19.41 -17.55
N GLY A 143 4.17 18.26 -17.07
CA GLY A 143 2.85 18.10 -16.46
C GLY A 143 1.75 17.76 -17.46
N LYS A 144 2.07 17.48 -18.72
CA LYS A 144 1.14 17.06 -19.76
C LYS A 144 1.52 15.68 -20.29
N ILE A 145 0.52 14.88 -20.58
CA ILE A 145 0.75 13.58 -21.23
C ILE A 145 1.21 13.81 -22.66
N ASP A 146 2.34 13.20 -23.03
CA ASP A 146 2.97 13.28 -24.35
C ASP A 146 3.17 11.92 -25.01
N LYS A 147 2.89 10.81 -24.30
CA LYS A 147 2.97 9.45 -24.80
C LYS A 147 1.77 8.64 -24.38
N TRP A 148 1.20 7.89 -25.33
CA TRP A 148 0.08 6.96 -25.11
C TRP A 148 0.40 5.60 -25.70
N GLU A 149 0.10 4.53 -24.96
CA GLU A 149 0.17 3.16 -25.43
C GLU A 149 -1.21 2.52 -25.38
N THR A 150 -1.59 1.76 -26.38
CA THR A 150 -2.72 0.83 -26.31
C THR A 150 -2.22 -0.60 -26.30
N TRP A 151 -2.87 -1.44 -25.53
CA TRP A 151 -2.49 -2.83 -25.32
C TRP A 151 -3.64 -3.76 -25.65
N GLU A 152 -3.37 -4.80 -26.42
CA GLU A 152 -4.33 -5.84 -26.80
C GLU A 152 -3.65 -7.22 -26.66
N ASN A 153 -4.33 -8.18 -26.03
CA ASN A 153 -3.80 -9.54 -25.84
C ASN A 153 -2.42 -9.57 -25.17
N ASN A 154 -2.18 -8.72 -24.17
CA ASN A 154 -0.91 -8.55 -23.46
C ASN A 154 0.28 -8.11 -24.35
N ALA A 155 0.01 -7.48 -25.47
CA ALA A 155 1.02 -6.92 -26.36
C ALA A 155 0.68 -5.45 -26.70
N ILE A 156 1.70 -4.64 -27.02
CA ILE A 156 1.51 -3.28 -27.49
C ILE A 156 0.82 -3.33 -28.87
N ALA A 157 -0.34 -2.72 -28.96
CA ALA A 157 -1.10 -2.58 -30.21
C ALA A 157 -0.70 -1.29 -30.95
N SER A 158 -0.53 -0.17 -30.23
CA SER A 158 -0.04 1.07 -30.78
C SER A 158 0.71 1.92 -29.75
N VAL A 159 1.59 2.79 -30.21
CA VAL A 159 2.20 3.87 -29.42
C VAL A 159 1.99 5.19 -30.16
N SER A 160 1.54 6.20 -29.44
CA SER A 160 1.33 7.55 -29.95
C SER A 160 2.16 8.56 -29.15
N PHE A 161 2.61 9.62 -29.82
CA PHE A 161 3.39 10.70 -29.23
C PHE A 161 2.81 12.07 -29.62
N ASP A 162 2.95 13.04 -28.73
CA ASP A 162 2.74 14.47 -28.98
C ASP A 162 4.09 15.19 -29.09
N LEU A 163 4.72 15.09 -30.23
CA LEU A 163 6.02 15.70 -30.47
C LEU A 163 5.96 17.24 -30.60
N LYS A 164 4.76 17.80 -30.76
CA LYS A 164 4.51 19.24 -30.90
C LYS A 164 4.00 19.91 -29.63
N HIS A 165 3.88 19.16 -28.50
CA HIS A 165 3.39 19.64 -27.21
C HIS A 165 2.03 20.35 -27.27
N THR A 166 1.11 19.81 -28.09
CA THR A 166 -0.25 20.35 -28.28
C THR A 166 -1.27 19.78 -27.32
N GLY A 167 -0.91 18.75 -26.56
CA GLY A 167 -1.79 17.95 -25.70
C GLY A 167 -2.58 16.87 -26.46
N LYS A 168 -2.20 16.59 -27.73
CA LYS A 168 -2.83 15.55 -28.55
C LYS A 168 -1.78 14.81 -29.37
N PRO A 169 -1.96 13.51 -29.62
CA PRO A 169 -1.05 12.74 -30.46
C PRO A 169 -0.94 13.35 -31.87
N ASP A 170 0.28 13.56 -32.34
CA ASP A 170 0.58 13.95 -33.73
C ASP A 170 1.30 12.85 -34.51
N THR A 171 1.82 11.84 -33.82
CA THR A 171 2.52 10.70 -34.42
C THR A 171 2.02 9.41 -33.77
N THR A 172 1.74 8.38 -34.58
CA THR A 172 1.29 7.06 -34.08
C THR A 172 2.00 5.94 -34.86
N ILE A 173 2.52 4.97 -34.10
CA ILE A 173 3.05 3.71 -34.61
C ILE A 173 2.03 2.63 -34.27
N ASP A 174 1.47 1.96 -35.28
CA ASP A 174 0.49 0.89 -35.14
C ASP A 174 1.15 -0.46 -35.44
N TYR A 175 1.33 -1.30 -34.43
CA TYR A 175 1.98 -2.61 -34.51
C TYR A 175 1.06 -3.73 -35.02
N ARG A 176 -0.25 -3.48 -35.15
CA ARG A 176 -1.24 -4.44 -35.71
C ARG A 176 -1.18 -4.47 -37.24
N LYS A 177 -0.67 -3.43 -37.85
CA LYS A 177 -0.51 -3.33 -39.31
C LYS A 177 0.79 -4.01 -39.70
N LYS A 178 0.70 -5.20 -40.24
CA LYS A 178 1.79 -5.89 -40.94
C LYS A 178 1.69 -5.63 -42.43
#